data_fc5d31c5a59bd92e991fa6c588d5a13b
#
_entry.id   fc5d31c5a59bd92e991fa6c588d5a13b
#
_cell.length_a   1.000
_cell.length_b   1.000
_cell.length_c   1.000
_cell.angle_alpha   90.00
_cell.angle_beta   90.00
_cell.angle_gamma   90.00
#
_symmetry.space_group_name_H-M   'P 1'
#
loop_
_entity.id
_entity.type
_entity.pdbx_description
1 polymer ?
#
loop_
_entity_poly.entity_id
_entity_poly.type
_entity_poly.pdbx_seq_one_letter_code
_entity_poly.pdbx_strand_id
1 'polypeptide(L)'
;MSGTNQHYLPASLIGGFGQPAASGKLREARVAVRRKATGAVDSGFPKAETLAYRPGMYRLASPPAGVAPDVVDKLWDPVENGLCDLAGRLAACATAEFDHIRNA
;
A
#
# COMPACT_ATOMS: atom_id res chain seq x y z
N MET A 1 8.32 -2.97 4.49
CA MET A 1 9.04 -1.69 4.32
C MET A 1 9.71 -1.31 5.63
N SER A 2 11.02 -1.29 5.64
CA SER A 2 11.80 -0.92 6.82
C SER A 2 12.04 0.59 6.82
N GLY A 3 11.49 1.30 7.78
CA GLY A 3 11.62 2.73 7.92
C GLY A 3 10.87 3.21 9.15
N THR A 4 10.95 4.52 9.43
CA THR A 4 10.22 5.11 10.55
C THR A 4 8.72 5.14 10.31
N ASN A 5 8.28 5.36 9.06
CA ASN A 5 6.87 5.37 8.69
C ASN A 5 6.44 3.97 8.28
N GLN A 6 5.79 3.28 9.20
CA GLN A 6 5.36 1.90 9.01
C GLN A 6 3.88 1.84 8.65
N HIS A 7 3.60 1.34 7.45
CA HIS A 7 2.24 1.27 6.93
C HIS A 7 1.49 0.07 7.51
N TYR A 8 0.26 0.28 7.95
CA TYR A 8 -0.67 -0.80 8.31
C TYR A 8 -1.51 -1.25 7.11
N LEU A 9 -1.52 -0.50 6.02
CA LEU A 9 -1.93 -0.94 4.69
C LEU A 9 -0.77 -0.68 3.74
N PRO A 10 -0.35 -1.64 2.91
CA PRO A 10 0.76 -1.44 2.00
C PRO A 10 0.50 -0.27 1.04
N ALA A 11 1.46 0.65 0.94
CA ALA A 11 1.34 1.82 0.08
C ALA A 11 1.12 1.44 -1.40
N SER A 12 1.79 0.39 -1.86
CA SER A 12 1.63 -0.12 -3.22
C SER A 12 0.22 -0.65 -3.49
N LEU A 13 -0.41 -1.26 -2.49
CA LEU A 13 -1.79 -1.74 -2.61
C LEU A 13 -2.76 -0.56 -2.72
N ILE A 14 -2.60 0.46 -1.88
CA ILE A 14 -3.39 1.70 -1.94
C ILE A 14 -3.23 2.37 -3.31
N GLY A 15 -1.99 2.46 -3.79
CA GLY A 15 -1.65 3.07 -5.07
C GLY A 15 -2.30 2.40 -6.27
N GLY A 16 -2.65 1.12 -6.16
CA GLY A 16 -3.35 0.38 -7.20
C GLY A 16 -4.74 0.94 -7.52
N PHE A 17 -5.34 1.71 -6.62
CA PHE A 17 -6.63 2.36 -6.81
C PHE A 17 -6.51 3.80 -7.32
N GLY A 18 -5.31 4.30 -7.56
CA GLY A 18 -5.07 5.69 -7.88
C GLY A 18 -4.61 5.93 -9.32
N GLN A 19 -4.25 7.18 -9.57
CA GLN A 19 -3.66 7.60 -10.83
C GLN A 19 -2.16 7.29 -10.84
N PRO A 20 -1.65 6.58 -11.85
CA PRO A 20 -0.23 6.25 -11.92
C PRO A 20 0.66 7.49 -11.89
N ALA A 21 1.76 7.41 -11.15
CA ALA A 21 2.80 8.42 -11.19
C ALA A 21 3.68 8.26 -12.42
N ALA A 22 4.38 9.33 -12.81
CA ALA A 22 5.34 9.29 -13.92
C ALA A 22 6.46 8.25 -13.69
N SER A 23 6.82 8.02 -12.42
CA SER A 23 7.81 6.99 -12.04
C SER A 23 7.34 5.56 -12.27
N GLY A 24 6.04 5.34 -12.40
CA GLY A 24 5.43 4.02 -12.46
C GLY A 24 5.37 3.28 -11.12
N LYS A 25 5.87 3.87 -10.04
CA LYS A 25 5.84 3.27 -8.71
C LYS A 25 4.45 3.44 -8.09
N LEU A 26 3.81 2.32 -7.70
CA LEU A 26 2.47 2.34 -7.11
C LEU A 26 2.39 3.16 -5.84
N ARG A 27 3.42 3.14 -5.00
CA ARG A 27 3.45 3.91 -3.76
C ARG A 27 3.42 5.43 -3.98
N GLU A 28 3.81 5.90 -5.15
CA GLU A 28 3.79 7.30 -5.54
C GLU A 28 2.51 7.69 -6.30
N ALA A 29 1.62 6.75 -6.57
CA ALA A 29 0.36 7.02 -7.23
C ALA A 29 -0.52 7.98 -6.40
N ARG A 30 -1.26 8.82 -7.08
CA ARG A 30 -2.17 9.77 -6.43
C ARG A 30 -3.54 9.13 -6.25
N VAL A 31 -4.09 9.22 -5.05
CA VAL A 31 -5.37 8.58 -4.71
C VAL A 31 -6.36 9.61 -4.17
N ALA A 32 -7.65 9.38 -4.46
CA ALA A 32 -8.73 10.16 -3.86
C ALA A 32 -9.00 9.65 -2.45
N VAL A 33 -9.14 10.58 -1.50
CA VAL A 33 -9.38 10.25 -0.11
C VAL A 33 -10.69 10.89 0.35
N ARG A 34 -11.61 10.08 0.86
CA ARG A 34 -12.82 10.55 1.52
C ARG A 34 -12.71 10.27 3.02
N ARG A 35 -12.93 11.28 3.83
CA ARG A 35 -12.89 11.14 5.28
C ARG A 35 -14.21 10.57 5.79
N LYS A 36 -14.15 9.46 6.48
CA LYS A 36 -15.33 8.78 7.02
C LYS A 36 -16.13 9.66 7.98
N ALA A 37 -15.43 10.40 8.85
CA ALA A 37 -16.08 11.21 9.88
C ALA A 37 -16.92 12.37 9.33
N THR A 38 -16.48 12.99 8.23
CA THR A 38 -17.12 14.18 7.66
C THR A 38 -17.73 13.95 6.28
N GLY A 39 -17.38 12.86 5.61
CA GLY A 39 -17.73 12.62 4.22
C GLY A 39 -17.01 13.52 3.23
N ALA A 40 -16.13 14.39 3.70
CA ALA A 40 -15.39 15.31 2.83
C ALA A 40 -14.34 14.57 2.01
N VAL A 41 -14.17 15.00 0.76
CA VAL A 41 -13.10 14.53 -0.11
C VAL A 41 -11.96 15.54 -0.01
N ASP A 42 -10.72 15.05 0.17
CA ASP A 42 -9.55 15.92 0.23
C ASP A 42 -9.41 16.69 -1.11
N SER A 43 -9.09 17.98 -1.02
CA SER A 43 -8.99 18.86 -2.19
C SER A 43 -7.82 18.53 -3.11
N GLY A 44 -6.81 17.79 -2.62
CA GLY A 44 -5.71 17.27 -3.42
C GLY A 44 -5.76 15.74 -3.47
N PHE A 45 -4.96 15.17 -4.35
CA PHE A 45 -4.78 13.73 -4.42
C PHE A 45 -3.44 13.37 -3.79
N PRO A 46 -3.40 12.96 -2.51
CA PRO A 46 -2.14 12.62 -1.85
C PRO A 46 -1.51 11.37 -2.49
N LYS A 47 -0.21 11.25 -2.36
CA LYS A 47 0.50 10.02 -2.75
C LYS A 47 0.12 8.89 -1.80
N ALA A 48 -0.02 7.68 -2.33
CA ALA A 48 -0.37 6.50 -1.55
C ALA A 48 0.57 6.29 -0.35
N GLU A 49 1.86 6.57 -0.51
CA GLU A 49 2.86 6.42 0.55
C GLU A 49 2.67 7.34 1.76
N THR A 50 1.85 8.38 1.63
CA THR A 50 1.54 9.32 2.72
C THR A 50 0.32 8.92 3.52
N LEU A 51 -0.29 7.77 3.22
CA LEU A 51 -1.53 7.30 3.85
C LEU A 51 -1.31 6.02 4.63
N ALA A 52 -2.17 5.77 5.62
CA ALA A 52 -2.25 4.51 6.36
C ALA A 52 -0.93 4.08 6.98
N TYR A 53 -0.22 4.99 7.64
CA TYR A 53 1.00 4.68 8.35
C TYR A 53 1.03 5.33 9.73
N ARG A 54 1.88 4.77 10.61
CA ARG A 54 2.25 5.37 11.89
C ARG A 54 3.75 5.23 12.10
N PRO A 55 4.44 6.28 12.57
CA PRO A 55 5.87 6.17 12.88
C PRO A 55 6.10 5.12 13.97
N GLY A 56 7.03 4.20 13.72
CA GLY A 56 7.44 3.19 14.68
C GLY A 56 6.37 2.19 15.11
N MET A 57 5.30 2.01 14.34
CA MET A 57 4.17 1.14 14.70
C MET A 57 4.58 -0.29 15.00
N TYR A 58 5.50 -0.86 14.22
CA TYR A 58 5.99 -2.23 14.37
C TYR A 58 7.36 -2.30 15.06
N ARG A 59 7.84 -1.16 15.57
CA ARG A 59 9.13 -1.12 16.24
C ARG A 59 9.00 -1.61 17.67
N LEU A 60 9.86 -2.54 18.05
CA LEU A 60 9.91 -3.03 19.43
C LEU A 60 10.52 -1.96 20.34
N ALA A 61 9.84 -1.62 21.43
CA ALA A 61 10.33 -0.65 22.41
C ALA A 61 11.50 -1.19 23.24
N SER A 62 11.46 -2.47 23.56
CA SER A 62 12.48 -3.14 24.38
C SER A 62 12.79 -4.51 23.80
N PRO A 63 13.51 -4.57 22.67
CA PRO A 63 13.76 -5.85 22.01
C PRO A 63 14.64 -6.76 22.90
N PRO A 64 14.43 -8.09 22.84
CA PRO A 64 15.33 -9.04 23.49
C PRO A 64 16.75 -8.93 22.94
N ALA A 65 17.74 -9.43 23.71
CA ALA A 65 19.12 -9.45 23.25
C ALA A 65 19.23 -10.20 21.90
N GLY A 66 19.97 -9.60 20.97
CA GLY A 66 20.17 -10.16 19.63
C GLY A 66 19.02 -9.97 18.67
N VAL A 67 17.93 -9.29 19.08
CA VAL A 67 16.77 -9.00 18.20
C VAL A 67 16.78 -7.52 17.83
N ALA A 68 16.73 -7.23 16.53
CA ALA A 68 16.68 -5.86 16.04
C ALA A 68 15.31 -5.22 16.37
N PRO A 69 15.28 -3.91 16.71
CA PRO A 69 14.00 -3.22 16.99
C PRO A 69 13.00 -3.24 15.83
N ASP A 70 13.46 -3.37 14.60
CA ASP A 70 12.64 -3.34 13.37
C ASP A 70 12.35 -4.74 12.81
N VAL A 71 12.57 -5.81 13.59
CA VAL A 71 12.41 -7.19 13.11
C VAL A 71 11.01 -7.49 12.59
N VAL A 72 9.98 -6.97 13.24
CA VAL A 72 8.59 -7.20 12.83
C VAL A 72 8.32 -6.58 11.46
N ASP A 73 8.78 -5.35 11.23
CA ASP A 73 8.63 -4.67 9.94
C ASP A 73 9.33 -5.45 8.82
N LYS A 74 10.54 -5.93 9.07
CA LYS A 74 11.29 -6.75 8.11
C LYS A 74 10.63 -8.08 7.80
N LEU A 75 9.96 -8.69 8.78
CA LEU A 75 9.21 -9.93 8.56
C LEU A 75 8.00 -9.72 7.65
N TRP A 76 7.42 -8.53 7.66
CA TRP A 76 6.28 -8.18 6.83
C TRP A 76 6.65 -7.88 5.38
N ASP A 77 7.86 -7.42 5.09
CA ASP A 77 8.28 -7.00 3.75
C ASP A 77 7.99 -8.06 2.67
N PRO A 78 8.37 -9.34 2.82
CA PRO A 78 8.05 -10.35 1.82
C PRO A 78 6.55 -10.59 1.64
N VAL A 79 5.78 -10.50 2.72
CA VAL A 79 4.32 -10.67 2.68
C VAL A 79 3.67 -9.53 1.92
N GLU A 80 4.06 -8.29 2.20
CA GLU A 80 3.55 -7.11 1.50
C GLU A 80 3.88 -7.15 0.01
N ASN A 81 5.11 -7.50 -0.35
CA ASN A 81 5.54 -7.59 -1.73
C ASN A 81 4.76 -8.70 -2.48
N GLY A 82 4.57 -9.85 -1.85
CA GLY A 82 3.80 -10.96 -2.42
C GLY A 82 2.32 -10.60 -2.59
N LEU A 83 1.74 -9.88 -1.62
CA LEU A 83 0.35 -9.45 -1.67
C LEU A 83 0.11 -8.46 -2.81
N CYS A 84 0.98 -7.48 -2.97
CA CYS A 84 0.88 -6.49 -4.04
C CYS A 84 1.03 -7.13 -5.42
N ASP A 85 1.96 -8.07 -5.58
CA ASP A 85 2.13 -8.84 -6.81
C ASP A 85 0.88 -9.65 -7.13
N LEU A 86 0.34 -10.37 -6.14
CA LEU A 86 -0.87 -11.15 -6.30
C LEU A 86 -2.08 -10.27 -6.68
N ALA A 87 -2.25 -9.14 -6.01
CA ALA A 87 -3.33 -8.21 -6.31
C ALA A 87 -3.24 -7.68 -7.75
N GLY A 88 -2.02 -7.35 -8.21
CA GLY A 88 -1.79 -6.93 -9.59
C GLY A 88 -2.13 -8.01 -10.60
N ARG A 89 -1.77 -9.24 -10.32
CA ARG A 89 -2.08 -10.41 -11.18
C ARG A 89 -3.57 -10.68 -11.24
N LEU A 90 -4.25 -10.61 -10.11
CA LEU A 90 -5.70 -10.80 -10.05
C LEU A 90 -6.44 -9.69 -10.81
N ALA A 91 -6.01 -8.45 -10.68
CA ALA A 91 -6.58 -7.32 -11.41
C ALA A 91 -6.42 -7.49 -12.93
N ALA A 92 -5.25 -7.94 -13.38
CA ALA A 92 -4.99 -8.21 -14.79
C ALA A 92 -5.87 -9.35 -15.33
N CYS A 93 -6.04 -10.43 -14.56
CA CYS A 93 -6.92 -11.54 -14.92
C CYS A 93 -8.39 -11.10 -14.99
N ALA A 94 -8.85 -10.33 -14.01
CA ALA A 94 -10.23 -9.82 -13.98
C ALA A 94 -10.52 -8.90 -15.18
N THR A 95 -9.58 -8.05 -15.55
CA THR A 95 -9.71 -7.18 -16.72
C THR A 95 -9.79 -7.99 -18.02
N ALA A 96 -8.90 -8.98 -18.18
CA ALA A 96 -8.89 -9.85 -19.37
C ALA A 96 -10.19 -10.64 -19.50
N GLU A 97 -10.70 -11.21 -18.40
CA GLU A 97 -11.95 -11.93 -18.38
C GLU A 97 -13.13 -11.03 -18.70
N PHE A 98 -13.17 -9.85 -18.15
CA PHE A 98 -14.22 -8.86 -18.43
C PHE A 98 -14.23 -8.47 -19.91
N ASP A 99 -13.08 -8.20 -20.50
CA ASP A 99 -12.97 -7.85 -21.91
C ASP A 99 -13.43 -9.00 -22.81
N HIS A 100 -13.11 -10.25 -22.44
CA HIS A 100 -13.58 -11.44 -23.16
C HIS A 100 -15.11 -11.54 -23.15
N ILE A 101 -15.75 -11.35 -22.02
CA ILE A 101 -17.20 -11.38 -21.87
C ILE A 101 -17.84 -10.25 -22.68
N ARG A 102 -17.31 -9.05 -22.59
CA ARG A 102 -17.85 -7.87 -23.28
C ARG A 102 -17.79 -7.99 -24.80
N ASN A 103 -16.76 -8.65 -25.33
CA ASN A 103 -16.53 -8.79 -26.77
C ASN A 103 -17.04 -10.13 -27.35
N ALA A 104 -17.68 -10.94 -26.53
CA ALA A 104 -18.21 -12.24 -26.94
C ALA A 104 -19.49 -12.11 -27.80
#